data_a32cdfa437f917115a038f438c6a4f52
#
_entry.id   a32cdfa437f917115a038f438c6a4f52
#
_cell.length_a   1.000
_cell.length_b   1.000
_cell.length_c   1.000
_cell.angle_alpha   90.00
_cell.angle_beta   90.00
_cell.angle_gamma   90.00
#
_symmetry.space_group_name_H-M   'P 1'
#
loop_
_entity.id
_entity.type
_entity.pdbx_description
1 polymer ?
#
loop_
_entity_poly.entity_id
_entity_poly.type
_entity_poly.pdbx_seq_one_letter_code
_entity_poly.pdbx_strand_id
1 'polypeptide(L)'
;MSIKSKIMKVGICSVMVMVPLSQVSLPSFAAEEQGLQASQDVVNIPDPELKKQLNGHMMKPATADITEEEMSRLNNVSLDGGITDLTGLEYAKNLTRLSFRNLNISYDMVTKFSQLEDLSIMGPNVTSDKIPNLNNMTNLTTLNLYESNYDNSVLTKINEIPNLEVLNISYNKQITNISSLKSLPNLTTLLAIGCQIDDFRGIADFPKLKNFTANYQRFEDEASKNIKSSELTFNEAEQTLFIPFKILDKQTIYNYDGTILQFDTNPANLLIELDGGYEFTDDKTSITQEGVTLKNFSKENYDGMEMLYIVAMFDGSNIATPPNLANGKYDITGNLSGGLYNVDHSVSIEADDNVSYTQGQTVTPEQFLKDINASANGGTITSDFADKVDFSTPGTYTVTLNASNSAGLTADPVQVTVTIVEQTVITAETEVSYNMNDAKTEAEFLADINAVTNNSAAITTDFDTVVDLTTAGEYTVTLNAGTAKQKATPFKVTVKVVDPTPAPDPTPTPTPDPTPTPDPASDPDPSNDPAPAEDPGTSVDSTDSMDSTDPANSTSEDTSSSTPKASKKANSGNSTLVTASKASLPKTGDSLPVTGVAVGFLVLGLGVLIARKK
;
A
#
# COMPACT_ATOMS: atom_id res chain seq x y z
N MET A 1 22.81 23.03 -26.51
CA MET A 1 22.89 22.43 -27.87
C MET A 1 21.57 21.71 -28.12
N SER A 2 20.82 22.13 -29.10
CA SER A 2 19.39 21.81 -29.26
C SER A 2 19.15 20.33 -29.58
N ILE A 3 18.42 19.62 -28.74
CA ILE A 3 17.92 18.27 -29.03
C ILE A 3 16.62 18.43 -29.82
N LYS A 4 16.69 18.12 -31.11
CA LYS A 4 15.51 18.03 -31.95
C LYS A 4 14.78 16.72 -31.65
N SER A 5 13.64 16.81 -31.00
CA SER A 5 12.72 15.69 -30.81
C SER A 5 12.22 15.20 -32.18
N LYS A 6 12.49 13.93 -32.48
CA LYS A 6 11.83 13.23 -33.57
C LYS A 6 10.53 12.62 -33.02
N ILE A 7 9.50 13.42 -32.93
CA ILE A 7 8.14 12.92 -32.76
C ILE A 7 7.65 12.47 -34.15
N MET A 8 7.45 11.17 -34.26
CA MET A 8 6.87 10.57 -35.45
C MET A 8 5.38 10.93 -35.49
N LYS A 9 5.03 11.93 -36.31
CA LYS A 9 3.64 12.29 -36.57
C LYS A 9 3.01 11.20 -37.43
N VAL A 10 2.15 10.37 -36.83
CA VAL A 10 1.17 9.61 -37.60
C VAL A 10 0.00 10.55 -37.86
N GLY A 11 0.06 11.26 -38.95
CA GLY A 11 -1.04 12.07 -39.43
C GLY A 11 -2.06 11.20 -40.12
N ILE A 12 -3.25 11.10 -39.54
CA ILE A 12 -4.44 10.63 -40.28
C ILE A 12 -4.86 11.79 -41.18
N CYS A 13 -4.46 11.69 -42.44
CA CYS A 13 -4.86 12.63 -43.47
C CYS A 13 -6.27 12.27 -43.95
N SER A 14 -7.29 12.93 -43.41
CA SER A 14 -8.61 12.96 -44.06
C SER A 14 -8.50 13.87 -45.30
N VAL A 15 -8.35 13.27 -46.44
CA VAL A 15 -8.39 14.00 -47.72
C VAL A 15 -9.83 14.37 -48.03
N MET A 16 -10.18 15.63 -47.79
CA MET A 16 -11.40 16.24 -48.28
C MET A 16 -11.17 16.64 -49.75
N VAL A 17 -11.68 15.85 -50.68
CA VAL A 17 -11.68 16.19 -52.09
C VAL A 17 -12.81 17.20 -52.34
N MET A 18 -12.45 18.46 -52.47
CA MET A 18 -13.37 19.48 -53.02
C MET A 18 -13.38 19.37 -54.53
N VAL A 19 -14.51 18.96 -55.11
CA VAL A 19 -14.77 19.06 -56.54
C VAL A 19 -15.46 20.40 -56.80
N PRO A 20 -14.98 21.24 -57.72
CA PRO A 20 -15.65 22.51 -58.04
C PRO A 20 -16.94 22.25 -58.82
N LEU A 21 -18.06 22.72 -58.30
CA LEU A 21 -19.35 22.76 -59.01
C LEU A 21 -19.23 23.74 -60.17
N SER A 22 -19.19 23.23 -61.38
CA SER A 22 -19.48 24.03 -62.62
C SER A 22 -20.99 24.18 -62.71
N GLN A 23 -21.44 25.44 -62.93
CA GLN A 23 -22.83 25.80 -63.12
C GLN A 23 -23.41 25.11 -64.35
N VAL A 24 -24.43 24.29 -64.14
CA VAL A 24 -25.34 23.82 -65.21
C VAL A 24 -26.68 24.46 -64.98
N SER A 25 -27.04 25.35 -65.93
CA SER A 25 -28.39 25.95 -65.98
C SER A 25 -29.42 24.91 -66.46
N LEU A 26 -30.40 24.61 -65.64
CA LEU A 26 -31.52 23.76 -65.99
C LEU A 26 -32.65 24.57 -66.56
N PRO A 27 -33.35 24.10 -67.58
CA PRO A 27 -34.53 24.79 -68.12
C PRO A 27 -35.76 24.61 -67.19
N SER A 28 -36.49 25.67 -67.02
CA SER A 28 -37.77 25.74 -66.32
C SER A 28 -38.82 24.93 -67.09
N PHE A 29 -39.31 23.85 -66.51
CA PHE A 29 -40.57 23.26 -66.90
C PHE A 29 -41.60 23.55 -65.81
N ALA A 30 -42.57 24.41 -66.15
CA ALA A 30 -43.80 24.51 -65.39
C ALA A 30 -44.68 23.30 -65.74
N ALA A 31 -44.85 22.37 -64.83
CA ALA A 31 -45.85 21.31 -64.90
C ALA A 31 -46.92 21.59 -63.84
N GLU A 32 -48.16 21.63 -64.28
CA GLU A 32 -49.33 21.68 -63.43
C GLU A 32 -49.37 20.42 -62.55
N GLU A 33 -49.27 20.57 -61.24
CA GLU A 33 -49.59 19.54 -60.29
C GLU A 33 -51.07 19.64 -59.90
N GLN A 34 -51.89 18.77 -60.44
CA GLN A 34 -53.16 18.41 -59.75
C GLN A 34 -52.94 17.14 -58.94
N GLY A 35 -52.93 17.38 -57.65
CA GLY A 35 -53.46 16.59 -56.54
C GLY A 35 -53.29 15.10 -56.52
N LEU A 36 -52.47 14.70 -55.61
CA LEU A 36 -52.72 13.68 -54.54
C LEU A 36 -51.60 13.89 -53.49
N GLN A 37 -51.81 14.89 -52.67
CA GLN A 37 -51.01 15.06 -51.46
C GLN A 37 -51.51 14.01 -50.48
N ALA A 38 -50.94 12.81 -50.51
CA ALA A 38 -50.92 11.94 -49.36
C ALA A 38 -50.31 12.80 -48.24
N SER A 39 -51.00 12.99 -47.16
CA SER A 39 -50.47 13.65 -45.99
C SER A 39 -49.25 12.82 -45.57
N GLN A 40 -48.05 13.28 -45.93
CA GLN A 40 -46.83 12.66 -45.42
C GLN A 40 -46.84 12.90 -43.92
N ASP A 41 -46.89 11.83 -43.12
CA ASP A 41 -46.90 11.92 -41.67
C ASP A 41 -45.60 12.58 -41.21
N VAL A 42 -45.72 13.81 -40.69
CA VAL A 42 -44.60 14.59 -40.16
C VAL A 42 -44.20 14.02 -38.82
N VAL A 43 -42.92 13.71 -38.67
CA VAL A 43 -42.37 13.19 -37.43
C VAL A 43 -42.30 14.29 -36.39
N ASN A 44 -42.81 14.03 -35.19
CA ASN A 44 -42.66 14.91 -34.04
C ASN A 44 -41.21 14.83 -33.51
N ILE A 45 -40.46 15.89 -33.68
CA ILE A 45 -39.09 16.03 -33.17
C ILE A 45 -39.06 17.29 -32.29
N PRO A 46 -39.29 17.13 -30.96
CA PRO A 46 -39.40 18.26 -30.06
C PRO A 46 -38.07 18.97 -29.78
N ASP A 47 -36.95 18.26 -29.84
CA ASP A 47 -35.63 18.85 -29.64
C ASP A 47 -35.18 19.59 -30.90
N PRO A 48 -34.98 20.94 -30.84
CA PRO A 48 -34.67 21.75 -32.01
C PRO A 48 -33.27 21.48 -32.55
N GLU A 49 -32.30 21.06 -31.69
CA GLU A 49 -30.95 20.72 -32.10
C GLU A 49 -30.94 19.37 -32.82
N LEU A 50 -31.69 18.37 -32.31
CA LEU A 50 -31.89 17.10 -33.02
C LEU A 50 -32.50 17.33 -34.40
N LYS A 51 -33.60 18.11 -34.48
CA LYS A 51 -34.28 18.45 -35.75
C LYS A 51 -33.32 19.13 -36.74
N LYS A 52 -32.50 20.06 -36.24
CA LYS A 52 -31.50 20.78 -37.05
C LYS A 52 -30.44 19.83 -37.60
N GLN A 53 -29.87 18.93 -36.75
CA GLN A 53 -28.82 18.00 -37.18
C GLN A 53 -29.38 16.96 -38.16
N LEU A 54 -30.57 16.41 -37.95
CA LEU A 54 -31.22 15.51 -38.90
C LEU A 54 -31.49 16.18 -40.24
N ASN A 55 -32.02 17.42 -40.23
CA ASN A 55 -32.17 18.22 -41.44
C ASN A 55 -30.84 18.45 -42.15
N GLY A 56 -29.72 18.64 -41.40
CA GLY A 56 -28.38 18.73 -41.96
C GLY A 56 -27.96 17.46 -42.71
N HIS A 57 -28.25 16.28 -42.19
CA HIS A 57 -28.00 14.99 -42.86
C HIS A 57 -28.80 14.87 -44.17
N MET A 58 -30.01 15.48 -44.23
CA MET A 58 -30.90 15.48 -45.40
C MET A 58 -30.68 16.66 -46.33
N MET A 59 -29.71 17.55 -46.05
CA MET A 59 -29.47 18.80 -46.78
C MET A 59 -30.69 19.72 -46.85
N LYS A 60 -31.51 19.73 -45.76
CA LYS A 60 -32.72 20.55 -45.62
C LYS A 60 -32.44 21.77 -44.70
N PRO A 61 -33.25 22.83 -44.83
CA PRO A 61 -33.21 23.92 -43.84
C PRO A 61 -33.39 23.40 -42.41
N ALA A 62 -32.67 23.98 -41.46
CA ALA A 62 -32.58 23.50 -40.05
C ALA A 62 -33.93 23.29 -39.37
N THR A 63 -34.95 24.05 -39.70
CA THR A 63 -36.27 24.02 -39.10
C THR A 63 -37.32 23.32 -39.97
N ALA A 64 -36.95 22.77 -41.12
CA ALA A 64 -37.89 22.09 -42.01
C ALA A 64 -38.52 20.87 -41.33
N ASP A 65 -39.78 20.63 -41.65
CA ASP A 65 -40.46 19.42 -41.22
C ASP A 65 -39.86 18.19 -41.89
N ILE A 66 -39.76 17.13 -41.13
CA ILE A 66 -39.21 15.86 -41.56
C ILE A 66 -40.36 14.82 -41.56
N THR A 67 -40.47 14.09 -42.67
CA THR A 67 -41.50 13.05 -42.79
C THR A 67 -40.95 11.68 -42.37
N GLU A 68 -41.87 10.74 -42.04
CA GLU A 68 -41.46 9.35 -41.75
C GLU A 68 -40.71 8.70 -42.92
N GLU A 69 -41.13 9.00 -44.14
CA GLU A 69 -40.44 8.51 -45.35
C GLU A 69 -38.99 9.02 -45.42
N GLU A 70 -38.76 10.32 -45.16
CA GLU A 70 -37.43 10.92 -45.13
C GLU A 70 -36.59 10.32 -44.01
N MET A 71 -37.14 10.13 -42.81
CA MET A 71 -36.45 9.44 -41.70
C MET A 71 -36.02 8.02 -42.07
N SER A 72 -36.90 7.27 -42.75
CA SER A 72 -36.62 5.90 -43.17
C SER A 72 -35.51 5.77 -44.21
N ARG A 73 -35.15 6.85 -44.91
CA ARG A 73 -34.02 6.89 -45.87
C ARG A 73 -32.66 7.08 -45.20
N LEU A 74 -32.67 7.47 -43.93
CA LEU A 74 -31.44 7.62 -43.17
C LEU A 74 -30.82 6.22 -42.87
N ASN A 75 -29.60 6.02 -43.27
CA ASN A 75 -28.82 4.81 -42.95
C ASN A 75 -27.54 5.12 -42.14
N ASN A 76 -27.11 6.37 -42.11
CA ASN A 76 -25.93 6.83 -41.37
C ASN A 76 -26.24 8.20 -40.75
N VAL A 77 -26.20 8.28 -39.41
CA VAL A 77 -26.46 9.51 -38.65
C VAL A 77 -25.36 9.73 -37.64
N SER A 78 -24.86 10.97 -37.58
CA SER A 78 -23.95 11.41 -36.53
C SER A 78 -24.55 12.61 -35.83
N LEU A 79 -24.69 12.53 -34.52
CA LEU A 79 -25.27 13.55 -33.66
C LEU A 79 -24.22 14.04 -32.65
N ASP A 80 -24.13 15.34 -32.48
CA ASP A 80 -23.17 15.97 -31.57
C ASP A 80 -23.91 16.87 -30.58
N GLY A 81 -23.24 17.30 -29.53
CA GLY A 81 -23.70 18.04 -28.36
C GLY A 81 -24.93 18.95 -28.51
N GLY A 82 -25.52 19.35 -27.40
CA GLY A 82 -26.70 20.23 -27.37
C GLY A 82 -28.05 19.52 -27.49
N ILE A 83 -28.11 18.25 -27.87
CA ILE A 83 -29.33 17.43 -27.93
C ILE A 83 -29.66 16.91 -26.52
N THR A 84 -30.94 17.07 -26.13
CA THR A 84 -31.44 16.65 -24.82
C THR A 84 -32.54 15.60 -24.90
N ASP A 85 -33.17 15.45 -26.10
CA ASP A 85 -34.24 14.49 -26.37
C ASP A 85 -34.08 13.88 -27.75
N LEU A 86 -34.06 12.54 -27.84
CA LEU A 86 -33.97 11.80 -29.08
C LEU A 86 -35.32 11.44 -29.70
N THR A 87 -36.45 11.91 -29.14
CA THR A 87 -37.77 11.63 -29.66
C THR A 87 -37.88 12.01 -31.14
N GLY A 88 -38.38 11.08 -31.93
CA GLY A 88 -38.46 11.15 -33.39
C GLY A 88 -37.34 10.44 -34.13
N LEU A 89 -36.19 10.18 -33.49
CA LEU A 89 -35.10 9.42 -34.11
C LEU A 89 -35.52 7.96 -34.41
N GLU A 90 -36.44 7.38 -33.64
CA GLU A 90 -36.96 6.01 -33.83
C GLU A 90 -37.62 5.75 -35.18
N TYR A 91 -37.98 6.79 -35.91
CA TYR A 91 -38.49 6.68 -37.28
C TYR A 91 -37.39 6.39 -38.32
N ALA A 92 -36.11 6.55 -37.96
CA ALA A 92 -34.97 6.19 -38.81
C ALA A 92 -34.71 4.66 -38.77
N LYS A 93 -35.68 3.87 -39.18
CA LYS A 93 -35.73 2.39 -39.04
C LYS A 93 -34.61 1.64 -39.80
N ASN A 94 -33.99 2.29 -40.82
CA ASN A 94 -32.97 1.68 -41.67
C ASN A 94 -31.54 2.12 -41.28
N LEU A 95 -31.35 2.67 -40.07
CA LEU A 95 -30.03 3.01 -39.59
C LEU A 95 -29.14 1.77 -39.49
N THR A 96 -28.03 1.78 -40.20
CA THR A 96 -26.94 0.82 -40.07
C THR A 96 -25.74 1.40 -39.35
N ARG A 97 -25.61 2.73 -39.31
CA ARG A 97 -24.55 3.45 -38.59
C ARG A 97 -25.12 4.60 -37.78
N LEU A 98 -24.73 4.66 -36.50
CA LEU A 98 -25.20 5.70 -35.58
C LEU A 98 -24.04 6.14 -34.68
N SER A 99 -23.77 7.43 -34.65
CA SER A 99 -22.73 8.01 -33.79
C SER A 99 -23.32 9.12 -32.93
N PHE A 100 -23.01 9.07 -31.66
CA PHE A 100 -23.27 10.11 -30.68
C PHE A 100 -21.97 10.66 -30.11
N ARG A 101 -21.85 11.98 -30.05
CA ARG A 101 -20.72 12.66 -29.45
C ARG A 101 -21.17 13.71 -28.45
N ASN A 102 -20.58 13.70 -27.26
CA ASN A 102 -20.82 14.73 -26.22
C ASN A 102 -22.29 14.90 -25.78
N LEU A 103 -23.10 13.87 -25.86
CA LEU A 103 -24.49 13.92 -25.40
C LEU A 103 -24.59 13.35 -23.97
N ASN A 104 -25.21 14.11 -23.08
CA ASN A 104 -25.46 13.69 -21.69
C ASN A 104 -26.91 13.22 -21.52
N ILE A 105 -27.30 12.15 -22.20
CA ILE A 105 -28.66 11.61 -22.24
C ILE A 105 -28.63 10.09 -22.00
N SER A 106 -29.82 9.47 -21.81
CA SER A 106 -29.94 8.01 -21.91
C SER A 106 -29.86 7.56 -23.38
N TYR A 107 -29.17 6.46 -23.64
CA TYR A 107 -29.06 5.86 -24.96
C TYR A 107 -30.00 4.66 -25.16
N ASP A 108 -31.04 4.49 -24.35
CA ASP A 108 -31.98 3.36 -24.42
C ASP A 108 -32.63 3.19 -25.80
N MET A 109 -32.82 4.30 -26.53
CA MET A 109 -33.38 4.28 -27.87
C MET A 109 -32.54 3.44 -28.86
N VAL A 110 -31.24 3.32 -28.65
CA VAL A 110 -30.33 2.55 -29.55
C VAL A 110 -30.83 1.12 -29.75
N THR A 111 -31.42 0.50 -28.74
CA THR A 111 -31.94 -0.87 -28.80
C THR A 111 -33.11 -1.05 -29.77
N LYS A 112 -33.75 0.04 -30.24
CA LYS A 112 -34.82 0.01 -31.25
C LYS A 112 -34.32 -0.15 -32.67
N PHE A 113 -33.01 0.06 -32.93
CA PHE A 113 -32.44 0.01 -34.27
C PHE A 113 -31.88 -1.37 -34.57
N SER A 114 -32.75 -2.31 -34.96
CA SER A 114 -32.40 -3.71 -35.19
C SER A 114 -31.45 -3.96 -36.37
N GLN A 115 -31.29 -2.95 -37.28
CA GLN A 115 -30.41 -3.05 -38.44
C GLN A 115 -29.03 -2.43 -38.17
N LEU A 116 -28.77 -1.96 -36.94
CA LEU A 116 -27.54 -1.27 -36.63
C LEU A 116 -26.33 -2.22 -36.67
N GLU A 117 -25.35 -1.86 -37.48
CA GLU A 117 -24.07 -2.59 -37.68
C GLU A 117 -22.90 -1.89 -36.99
N ASP A 118 -22.93 -0.56 -36.94
CA ASP A 118 -21.86 0.28 -36.37
C ASP A 118 -22.48 1.31 -35.41
N LEU A 119 -22.05 1.24 -34.15
CA LEU A 119 -22.49 2.16 -33.09
C LEU A 119 -21.26 2.85 -32.47
N SER A 120 -21.32 4.16 -32.38
CA SER A 120 -20.34 4.95 -31.64
C SER A 120 -21.03 5.82 -30.59
N ILE A 121 -20.60 5.72 -29.33
CA ILE A 121 -21.07 6.59 -28.25
C ILE A 121 -19.85 7.08 -27.48
N MET A 122 -19.56 8.39 -27.58
CA MET A 122 -18.33 8.95 -27.07
C MET A 122 -18.51 10.34 -26.48
N GLY A 123 -17.63 10.73 -25.55
CA GLY A 123 -17.58 12.08 -24.98
C GLY A 123 -17.36 12.06 -23.46
N PRO A 124 -16.70 13.11 -22.92
CA PRO A 124 -16.25 13.13 -21.53
C PRO A 124 -17.37 13.09 -20.48
N ASN A 125 -18.61 13.38 -20.86
CA ASN A 125 -19.78 13.34 -19.97
C ASN A 125 -20.60 12.05 -20.09
N VAL A 126 -20.13 11.09 -20.90
CA VAL A 126 -20.84 9.81 -21.12
C VAL A 126 -20.29 8.78 -20.14
N THR A 127 -21.18 8.20 -19.35
CA THR A 127 -20.88 7.22 -18.29
C THR A 127 -21.57 5.89 -18.54
N SER A 128 -21.11 4.83 -17.92
CA SER A 128 -21.61 3.46 -18.13
C SER A 128 -23.10 3.28 -17.82
N ASP A 129 -23.64 4.03 -16.86
CA ASP A 129 -25.09 3.97 -16.50
C ASP A 129 -26.01 4.39 -17.64
N LYS A 130 -25.55 5.26 -18.54
CA LYS A 130 -26.32 5.77 -19.68
C LYS A 130 -26.43 4.81 -20.85
N ILE A 131 -25.58 3.78 -20.89
CA ILE A 131 -25.57 2.76 -21.94
C ILE A 131 -26.57 1.67 -21.59
N PRO A 132 -27.53 1.34 -22.49
CA PRO A 132 -28.42 0.19 -22.29
C PRO A 132 -27.68 -1.14 -22.42
N ASN A 133 -28.36 -2.23 -22.10
CA ASN A 133 -27.85 -3.56 -22.43
C ASN A 133 -27.94 -3.77 -23.94
N LEU A 134 -26.77 -3.96 -24.59
CA LEU A 134 -26.65 -4.15 -26.04
C LEU A 134 -26.48 -5.62 -26.45
N ASN A 135 -26.52 -6.57 -25.50
CA ASN A 135 -26.23 -7.99 -25.76
C ASN A 135 -27.20 -8.63 -26.79
N ASN A 136 -28.39 -8.06 -26.98
CA ASN A 136 -29.39 -8.54 -27.96
C ASN A 136 -29.25 -7.91 -29.37
N MET A 137 -28.25 -7.06 -29.61
CA MET A 137 -28.06 -6.40 -30.89
C MET A 137 -27.35 -7.34 -31.88
N THR A 138 -28.11 -8.16 -32.57
CA THR A 138 -27.60 -9.28 -33.41
C THR A 138 -26.89 -8.85 -34.69
N ASN A 139 -27.14 -7.62 -35.19
CA ASN A 139 -26.50 -7.08 -36.38
C ASN A 139 -25.27 -6.23 -36.08
N LEU A 140 -25.02 -5.91 -34.79
CA LEU A 140 -23.91 -5.04 -34.41
C LEU A 140 -22.58 -5.77 -34.56
N THR A 141 -21.72 -5.24 -35.45
CA THR A 141 -20.39 -5.76 -35.73
C THR A 141 -19.27 -4.84 -35.21
N THR A 142 -19.53 -3.54 -35.13
CA THR A 142 -18.58 -2.53 -34.69
C THR A 142 -19.17 -1.68 -33.55
N LEU A 143 -18.43 -1.59 -32.45
CA LEU A 143 -18.81 -0.75 -31.30
C LEU A 143 -17.64 0.12 -30.86
N ASN A 144 -17.86 1.45 -30.88
CA ASN A 144 -16.91 2.45 -30.44
C ASN A 144 -17.41 3.15 -29.17
N LEU A 145 -16.70 2.94 -28.08
CA LEU A 145 -16.94 3.54 -26.76
C LEU A 145 -15.69 4.28 -26.27
N TYR A 146 -14.95 4.92 -27.15
CA TYR A 146 -13.68 5.54 -26.79
C TYR A 146 -13.84 6.97 -26.25
N GLU A 147 -12.82 7.45 -25.52
CA GLU A 147 -12.70 8.84 -25.00
C GLU A 147 -13.93 9.29 -24.19
N SER A 148 -14.27 8.50 -23.17
CA SER A 148 -15.45 8.70 -22.31
C SER A 148 -15.12 8.38 -20.84
N ASN A 149 -16.13 8.39 -19.98
CA ASN A 149 -16.00 8.02 -18.57
C ASN A 149 -16.64 6.64 -18.28
N TYR A 150 -16.37 5.68 -19.13
CA TYR A 150 -16.81 4.30 -18.91
C TYR A 150 -15.91 3.59 -17.91
N ASP A 151 -16.55 2.86 -17.01
CA ASP A 151 -15.93 1.90 -16.08
C ASP A 151 -16.20 0.45 -16.51
N ASN A 152 -15.73 -0.51 -15.72
CA ASN A 152 -15.92 -1.94 -16.01
C ASN A 152 -17.39 -2.37 -16.11
N SER A 153 -18.34 -1.61 -15.58
CA SER A 153 -19.77 -1.97 -15.63
C SER A 153 -20.34 -1.92 -17.04
N VAL A 154 -19.80 -1.08 -17.94
CA VAL A 154 -20.23 -1.07 -19.35
C VAL A 154 -19.97 -2.42 -20.04
N LEU A 155 -18.89 -3.13 -19.63
CA LEU A 155 -18.51 -4.39 -20.26
C LEU A 155 -19.55 -5.49 -20.07
N THR A 156 -20.31 -5.47 -18.98
CA THR A 156 -21.39 -6.44 -18.74
C THR A 156 -22.60 -6.22 -19.65
N LYS A 157 -22.71 -5.03 -20.23
CA LYS A 157 -23.80 -4.65 -21.14
C LYS A 157 -23.51 -4.99 -22.60
N ILE A 158 -22.27 -5.42 -22.89
CA ILE A 158 -21.77 -5.64 -24.26
C ILE A 158 -21.08 -7.00 -24.44
N ASN A 159 -20.84 -7.76 -23.37
CA ASN A 159 -20.01 -9.00 -23.40
C ASN A 159 -20.70 -10.23 -24.03
N GLU A 160 -21.94 -10.11 -24.45
CA GLU A 160 -22.72 -11.19 -25.11
C GLU A 160 -23.24 -10.78 -26.50
N ILE A 161 -22.77 -9.66 -27.07
CA ILE A 161 -23.16 -9.25 -28.43
C ILE A 161 -22.69 -10.32 -29.44
N PRO A 162 -23.61 -11.01 -30.13
CA PRO A 162 -23.27 -12.29 -30.80
C PRO A 162 -22.36 -12.15 -32.02
N ASN A 163 -22.44 -11.02 -32.73
CA ASN A 163 -21.71 -10.78 -33.96
C ASN A 163 -20.70 -9.63 -33.89
N LEU A 164 -20.35 -9.18 -32.67
CA LEU A 164 -19.38 -8.11 -32.53
C LEU A 164 -17.99 -8.56 -32.97
N GLU A 165 -17.42 -7.87 -33.95
CA GLU A 165 -16.10 -8.13 -34.52
C GLU A 165 -15.04 -7.12 -34.09
N VAL A 166 -15.45 -5.84 -33.92
CA VAL A 166 -14.56 -4.73 -33.56
C VAL A 166 -15.11 -4.00 -32.35
N LEU A 167 -14.30 -3.95 -31.29
CA LEU A 167 -14.59 -3.19 -30.08
C LEU A 167 -13.46 -2.21 -29.81
N ASN A 168 -13.81 -0.93 -29.62
CA ASN A 168 -12.90 0.11 -29.19
C ASN A 168 -13.39 0.72 -27.88
N ILE A 169 -12.65 0.49 -26.79
CA ILE A 169 -12.88 1.04 -25.46
C ILE A 169 -11.73 1.95 -25.00
N SER A 170 -10.92 2.42 -25.94
CA SER A 170 -9.72 3.22 -25.65
C SER A 170 -10.04 4.54 -24.94
N TYR A 171 -9.07 5.00 -24.13
CA TYR A 171 -9.13 6.26 -23.38
C TYR A 171 -10.27 6.36 -22.36
N ASN A 172 -10.60 5.23 -21.73
CA ASN A 172 -11.50 5.15 -20.57
C ASN A 172 -10.68 4.74 -19.34
N LYS A 173 -10.24 5.71 -18.56
CA LYS A 173 -9.33 5.50 -17.41
C LYS A 173 -9.91 4.60 -16.30
N GLN A 174 -11.23 4.41 -16.25
CA GLN A 174 -11.87 3.56 -15.25
C GLN A 174 -12.08 2.10 -15.73
N ILE A 175 -11.66 1.77 -16.96
CA ILE A 175 -11.62 0.39 -17.43
C ILE A 175 -10.27 -0.21 -17.02
N THR A 176 -10.35 -1.14 -16.08
CA THR A 176 -9.17 -1.80 -15.47
C THR A 176 -9.11 -3.31 -15.77
N ASN A 177 -10.21 -3.91 -16.26
CA ASN A 177 -10.29 -5.34 -16.50
C ASN A 177 -11.18 -5.66 -17.71
N ILE A 178 -10.64 -6.43 -18.64
CA ILE A 178 -11.31 -6.85 -19.88
C ILE A 178 -11.66 -8.33 -19.93
N SER A 179 -11.49 -9.08 -18.85
CA SER A 179 -11.64 -10.54 -18.83
C SER A 179 -13.06 -11.02 -19.19
N SER A 180 -14.09 -10.22 -18.94
CA SER A 180 -15.46 -10.53 -19.31
C SER A 180 -15.71 -10.56 -20.82
N LEU A 181 -14.91 -9.82 -21.59
CA LEU A 181 -15.06 -9.72 -23.06
C LEU A 181 -14.65 -11.01 -23.80
N LYS A 182 -13.97 -11.96 -23.15
CA LYS A 182 -13.63 -13.26 -23.75
C LYS A 182 -14.86 -14.12 -24.10
N SER A 183 -16.03 -13.80 -23.58
CA SER A 183 -17.31 -14.42 -23.97
C SER A 183 -17.82 -14.00 -25.35
N LEU A 184 -17.26 -12.92 -25.94
CA LEU A 184 -17.63 -12.47 -27.29
C LEU A 184 -17.13 -13.46 -28.35
N PRO A 185 -18.04 -14.15 -29.07
CA PRO A 185 -17.65 -15.29 -29.88
C PRO A 185 -16.97 -14.91 -31.21
N ASN A 186 -17.17 -13.68 -31.67
CA ASN A 186 -16.74 -13.22 -32.98
C ASN A 186 -15.74 -12.07 -32.94
N LEU A 187 -15.31 -11.62 -31.75
CA LEU A 187 -14.40 -10.48 -31.59
C LEU A 187 -13.04 -10.78 -32.22
N THR A 188 -12.67 -9.99 -33.25
CA THR A 188 -11.41 -10.09 -33.97
C THR A 188 -10.46 -8.96 -33.64
N THR A 189 -10.98 -7.79 -33.24
CA THR A 189 -10.19 -6.58 -32.94
C THR A 189 -10.68 -5.95 -31.65
N LEU A 190 -9.77 -5.80 -30.67
CA LEU A 190 -10.00 -5.11 -29.43
C LEU A 190 -8.97 -3.99 -29.26
N LEU A 191 -9.47 -2.76 -29.17
CA LEU A 191 -8.68 -1.57 -28.87
C LEU A 191 -9.02 -1.08 -27.45
N ALA A 192 -8.00 -1.02 -26.60
CA ALA A 192 -8.09 -0.61 -25.20
C ALA A 192 -6.91 0.30 -24.81
N ILE A 193 -6.55 1.22 -25.73
CA ILE A 193 -5.43 2.15 -25.59
C ILE A 193 -5.72 3.15 -24.47
N GLY A 194 -4.75 3.48 -23.63
CA GLY A 194 -4.87 4.56 -22.66
C GLY A 194 -5.94 4.34 -21.57
N CYS A 195 -6.26 3.09 -21.25
CA CYS A 195 -7.05 2.69 -20.10
C CYS A 195 -6.15 2.53 -18.85
N GLN A 196 -6.58 1.75 -17.84
CA GLN A 196 -5.77 1.38 -16.68
C GLN A 196 -5.74 -0.15 -16.47
N ILE A 197 -5.57 -0.89 -17.56
CA ILE A 197 -5.51 -2.35 -17.53
C ILE A 197 -4.11 -2.77 -17.12
N ASP A 198 -4.01 -3.48 -16.02
CA ASP A 198 -2.76 -3.98 -15.43
C ASP A 198 -2.61 -5.50 -15.50
N ASP A 199 -3.64 -6.19 -15.99
CA ASP A 199 -3.67 -7.65 -16.08
C ASP A 199 -4.17 -8.11 -17.46
N PHE A 200 -3.24 -8.61 -18.25
CA PHE A 200 -3.51 -9.15 -19.59
C PHE A 200 -3.62 -10.68 -19.61
N ARG A 201 -3.61 -11.34 -18.45
CA ARG A 201 -3.85 -12.79 -18.37
C ARG A 201 -5.25 -13.11 -18.87
N GLY A 202 -5.37 -14.21 -19.62
CA GLY A 202 -6.63 -14.59 -20.27
C GLY A 202 -6.85 -13.98 -21.66
N ILE A 203 -5.96 -13.12 -22.18
CA ILE A 203 -6.08 -12.63 -23.57
C ILE A 203 -5.92 -13.76 -24.61
N ALA A 204 -5.21 -14.82 -24.23
CA ALA A 204 -5.08 -16.03 -25.04
C ALA A 204 -6.39 -16.84 -25.17
N ASP A 205 -7.38 -16.59 -24.29
CA ASP A 205 -8.66 -17.32 -24.25
C ASP A 205 -9.71 -16.75 -25.21
N PHE A 206 -9.43 -15.61 -25.85
CA PHE A 206 -10.36 -15.02 -26.83
C PHE A 206 -10.42 -15.87 -28.10
N PRO A 207 -11.61 -16.36 -28.49
CA PRO A 207 -11.71 -17.44 -29.49
C PRO A 207 -11.29 -17.03 -30.90
N LYS A 208 -11.46 -15.75 -31.28
CA LYS A 208 -11.20 -15.26 -32.65
C LYS A 208 -10.34 -14.01 -32.72
N LEU A 209 -9.81 -13.53 -31.58
CA LEU A 209 -9.02 -12.30 -31.54
C LEU A 209 -7.78 -12.42 -32.42
N LYS A 210 -7.56 -11.42 -33.26
CA LYS A 210 -6.41 -11.28 -34.17
C LYS A 210 -5.61 -10.02 -33.92
N ASN A 211 -6.29 -8.95 -33.48
CA ASN A 211 -5.68 -7.66 -33.22
C ASN A 211 -6.05 -7.19 -31.82
N PHE A 212 -5.06 -7.09 -30.97
CA PHE A 212 -5.18 -6.52 -29.64
C PHE A 212 -4.21 -5.37 -29.50
N THR A 213 -4.73 -4.18 -29.15
CA THR A 213 -3.91 -2.99 -28.88
C THR A 213 -4.40 -2.37 -27.59
N ALA A 214 -3.57 -2.47 -26.56
CA ALA A 214 -3.78 -1.92 -25.24
C ALA A 214 -2.48 -1.26 -24.74
N ASN A 215 -1.87 -0.48 -25.60
CA ASN A 215 -0.68 0.30 -25.27
C ASN A 215 -1.04 1.59 -24.54
N TYR A 216 -0.03 2.26 -23.96
CA TYR A 216 -0.16 3.53 -23.23
C TYR A 216 -1.15 3.46 -22.07
N GLN A 217 -1.19 2.34 -21.33
CA GLN A 217 -1.90 2.30 -20.05
C GLN A 217 -1.26 3.32 -19.11
N ARG A 218 -2.10 4.16 -18.47
CA ARG A 218 -1.61 5.30 -17.67
C ARG A 218 -2.08 5.16 -16.24
N PHE A 219 -1.15 4.81 -15.37
CA PHE A 219 -1.37 4.70 -13.94
C PHE A 219 -0.81 5.96 -13.24
N GLU A 220 -1.36 7.11 -13.64
CA GLU A 220 -1.07 8.43 -13.07
C GLU A 220 -2.38 9.02 -12.54
N ASP A 221 -2.34 9.52 -11.33
CA ASP A 221 -3.41 10.35 -10.81
C ASP A 221 -3.18 11.80 -11.26
N GLU A 222 -4.27 12.52 -11.58
CA GLU A 222 -4.20 13.95 -11.92
C GLU A 222 -4.05 14.81 -10.65
N ALA A 223 -4.42 14.27 -9.50
CA ALA A 223 -4.26 14.92 -8.20
C ALA A 223 -2.85 14.69 -7.65
N SER A 224 -2.27 15.74 -7.04
CA SER A 224 -1.02 15.57 -6.31
C SER A 224 -1.24 14.73 -5.05
N LYS A 225 -0.27 13.86 -4.75
CA LYS A 225 -0.22 13.02 -3.55
C LYS A 225 0.79 13.58 -2.57
N ASN A 226 0.59 13.32 -1.29
CA ASN A 226 1.59 13.68 -0.29
C ASN A 226 2.44 12.45 0.03
N ILE A 227 3.75 12.61 0.02
CA ILE A 227 4.72 11.62 0.50
C ILE A 227 5.59 12.25 1.58
N LYS A 228 6.08 11.43 2.50
CA LYS A 228 7.09 11.89 3.46
C LYS A 228 8.47 11.84 2.81
N SER A 229 9.32 12.81 3.11
CA SER A 229 10.70 12.79 2.62
C SER A 229 11.46 11.55 3.07
N SER A 230 11.08 10.92 4.19
CA SER A 230 11.63 9.64 4.66
C SER A 230 11.27 8.42 3.80
N GLU A 231 10.29 8.52 2.91
CA GLU A 231 10.00 7.48 1.91
C GLU A 231 11.04 7.46 0.78
N LEU A 232 11.78 8.55 0.66
CA LEU A 232 12.94 8.68 -0.21
C LEU A 232 14.21 8.41 0.60
N THR A 233 15.28 7.95 -0.04
CA THR A 233 16.55 7.69 0.65
C THR A 233 17.60 8.69 0.18
N PHE A 234 17.90 9.69 1.00
CA PHE A 234 18.99 10.63 0.77
C PHE A 234 20.27 10.15 1.46
N ASN A 235 21.37 10.10 0.72
CA ASN A 235 22.71 9.81 1.23
C ASN A 235 23.61 11.06 1.07
N GLU A 236 23.83 11.77 2.17
CA GLU A 236 24.62 12.98 2.17
C GLU A 236 26.11 12.73 1.83
N ALA A 237 26.68 11.62 2.29
CA ALA A 237 28.08 11.28 2.06
C ALA A 237 28.37 10.97 0.57
N GLU A 238 27.45 10.32 -0.11
CA GLU A 238 27.54 9.98 -1.53
C GLU A 238 26.90 11.04 -2.43
N GLN A 239 26.21 12.01 -1.86
CA GLN A 239 25.39 13.00 -2.57
C GLN A 239 24.42 12.33 -3.56
N THR A 240 23.64 11.36 -3.06
CA THR A 240 22.65 10.65 -3.86
C THR A 240 21.25 10.74 -3.25
N LEU A 241 20.23 10.81 -4.11
CA LEU A 241 18.84 10.63 -3.75
C LEU A 241 18.31 9.37 -4.44
N PHE A 242 17.84 8.41 -3.68
CA PHE A 242 17.11 7.26 -4.20
C PHE A 242 15.60 7.48 -4.06
N ILE A 243 14.89 7.37 -5.18
CA ILE A 243 13.43 7.47 -5.29
C ILE A 243 12.91 6.07 -5.59
N PRO A 244 12.30 5.38 -4.62
CA PRO A 244 11.84 4.01 -4.82
C PRO A 244 10.56 3.96 -5.65
N PHE A 245 10.47 3.02 -6.60
CA PHE A 245 9.26 2.84 -7.40
C PHE A 245 8.03 2.38 -6.60
N LYS A 246 8.20 1.97 -5.35
CA LYS A 246 7.07 1.67 -4.43
C LYS A 246 6.14 2.86 -4.19
N ILE A 247 6.59 4.11 -4.43
CA ILE A 247 5.74 5.30 -4.31
C ILE A 247 4.81 5.49 -5.52
N LEU A 248 5.13 4.85 -6.66
CA LEU A 248 4.33 4.95 -7.88
C LEU A 248 2.99 4.23 -7.73
N ASP A 249 1.97 4.69 -8.42
CA ASP A 249 0.61 4.16 -8.35
C ASP A 249 0.52 2.70 -8.78
N LYS A 250 1.36 2.30 -9.72
CA LYS A 250 1.41 0.94 -10.23
C LYS A 250 2.84 0.45 -10.38
N GLN A 251 3.14 -0.70 -9.78
CA GLN A 251 4.45 -1.33 -9.87
C GLN A 251 4.40 -2.65 -10.65
N THR A 252 3.21 -3.15 -10.97
CA THR A 252 3.06 -4.48 -11.55
C THR A 252 2.04 -4.46 -12.69
N ILE A 253 2.46 -4.90 -13.87
CA ILE A 253 1.59 -5.22 -15.02
C ILE A 253 1.88 -6.66 -15.41
N TYR A 254 0.82 -7.49 -15.51
CA TYR A 254 0.94 -8.89 -15.90
C TYR A 254 0.70 -9.06 -17.40
N ASN A 255 1.66 -9.67 -18.08
CA ASN A 255 1.46 -10.16 -19.45
C ASN A 255 0.51 -11.36 -19.47
N TYR A 256 0.11 -11.82 -20.65
CA TYR A 256 -0.83 -12.93 -20.86
C TYR A 256 -0.41 -14.25 -20.20
N ASP A 257 0.88 -14.50 -20.07
CA ASP A 257 1.50 -15.70 -19.50
C ASP A 257 1.80 -15.58 -17.99
N GLY A 258 1.44 -14.45 -17.38
CA GLY A 258 1.68 -14.14 -15.97
C GLY A 258 3.06 -13.57 -15.69
N THR A 259 3.90 -13.36 -16.70
CA THR A 259 5.15 -12.62 -16.53
C THR A 259 4.86 -11.16 -16.20
N ILE A 260 5.69 -10.58 -15.31
CA ILE A 260 5.56 -9.18 -14.89
C ILE A 260 6.42 -8.31 -15.81
N LEU A 261 5.82 -7.27 -16.37
CA LEU A 261 6.56 -6.25 -17.11
C LEU A 261 7.49 -5.50 -16.14
N GLN A 262 8.74 -5.41 -16.54
CA GLN A 262 9.76 -4.70 -15.77
C GLN A 262 9.73 -3.20 -16.08
N PHE A 263 10.21 -2.35 -15.17
CA PHE A 263 10.44 -0.95 -15.49
C PHE A 263 11.59 -0.81 -16.48
N ASP A 264 11.46 0.16 -17.38
CA ASP A 264 12.54 0.51 -18.32
C ASP A 264 13.70 1.17 -17.55
N THR A 265 14.90 0.68 -17.77
CA THR A 265 16.12 1.19 -17.11
C THR A 265 16.85 2.24 -17.93
N ASN A 266 16.29 2.64 -19.07
CA ASN A 266 16.84 3.72 -19.91
C ASN A 266 16.39 5.09 -19.37
N PRO A 267 17.31 5.96 -18.89
CA PRO A 267 16.95 7.28 -18.38
C PRO A 267 16.17 8.16 -19.37
N ALA A 268 16.33 7.95 -20.67
CA ALA A 268 15.57 8.69 -21.69
C ALA A 268 14.05 8.39 -21.69
N ASN A 269 13.63 7.30 -21.04
CA ASN A 269 12.23 6.89 -20.89
C ASN A 269 11.67 7.19 -19.49
N LEU A 270 12.43 7.88 -18.66
CA LEU A 270 12.00 8.40 -17.36
C LEU A 270 11.69 9.89 -17.50
N LEU A 271 10.52 10.31 -17.04
CA LEU A 271 10.21 11.72 -16.86
C LEU A 271 10.29 12.03 -15.37
N ILE A 272 11.16 12.97 -15.00
CA ILE A 272 11.32 13.42 -13.62
C ILE A 272 11.55 14.93 -13.59
N GLU A 273 10.85 15.61 -12.72
CA GLU A 273 11.00 17.02 -12.42
C GLU A 273 10.97 17.19 -10.91
N LEU A 274 11.87 18.01 -10.40
CA LEU A 274 12.00 18.33 -8.98
C LEU A 274 12.14 19.84 -8.85
N ASP A 275 11.59 20.40 -7.80
CA ASP A 275 12.01 21.72 -7.31
C ASP A 275 13.28 21.61 -6.47
N GLY A 276 13.62 22.62 -5.67
CA GLY A 276 14.84 22.59 -4.86
C GLY A 276 16.15 22.79 -5.65
N GLY A 277 16.06 23.11 -6.95
CA GLY A 277 17.21 23.55 -7.75
C GLY A 277 18.07 22.45 -8.37
N TYR A 278 17.66 21.19 -8.33
CA TYR A 278 18.36 20.09 -8.99
C TYR A 278 18.09 20.09 -10.49
N GLU A 279 19.16 19.98 -11.29
CA GLU A 279 19.06 19.82 -12.73
C GLU A 279 19.21 18.34 -13.11
N PHE A 280 18.13 17.75 -13.59
CA PHE A 280 18.09 16.37 -14.07
C PHE A 280 18.84 16.22 -15.40
N THR A 281 19.70 15.21 -15.46
CA THR A 281 20.37 14.80 -16.71
C THR A 281 20.56 13.27 -16.70
N ASP A 282 20.55 12.66 -17.89
CA ASP A 282 20.62 11.19 -18.04
C ASP A 282 21.90 10.60 -17.43
N ASP A 283 23.04 11.30 -17.49
CA ASP A 283 24.34 10.86 -16.96
C ASP A 283 24.40 10.89 -15.42
N LYS A 284 23.53 11.66 -14.78
CA LYS A 284 23.38 11.70 -13.32
C LYS A 284 22.39 10.67 -12.79
N THR A 285 21.79 9.86 -13.65
CA THR A 285 20.68 8.98 -13.30
C THR A 285 21.07 7.53 -13.45
N SER A 286 20.66 6.70 -12.49
CA SER A 286 20.75 5.24 -12.56
C SER A 286 19.40 4.65 -12.19
N ILE A 287 18.87 3.76 -13.01
CA ILE A 287 17.55 3.15 -12.82
C ILE A 287 17.72 1.65 -12.59
N THR A 288 17.07 1.13 -11.57
CA THR A 288 16.92 -0.31 -11.29
C THR A 288 15.44 -0.67 -11.26
N GLN A 289 15.12 -1.93 -10.97
CA GLN A 289 13.71 -2.35 -10.82
C GLN A 289 13.08 -1.82 -9.53
N GLU A 290 13.90 -1.43 -8.54
CA GLU A 290 13.45 -0.90 -7.27
C GLU A 290 13.21 0.62 -7.30
N GLY A 291 13.87 1.34 -8.21
CA GLY A 291 13.77 2.80 -8.25
C GLY A 291 14.88 3.50 -9.01
N VAL A 292 14.91 4.80 -8.83
CA VAL A 292 15.83 5.74 -9.49
C VAL A 292 16.81 6.33 -8.49
N THR A 293 18.10 6.30 -8.79
CA THR A 293 19.14 7.02 -8.05
C THR A 293 19.59 8.24 -8.83
N LEU A 294 19.44 9.41 -8.22
CA LEU A 294 19.99 10.69 -8.70
C LEU A 294 21.33 10.95 -8.03
N LYS A 295 22.37 11.25 -8.83
CA LYS A 295 23.74 11.55 -8.37
C LYS A 295 23.99 13.05 -8.31
N ASN A 296 24.98 13.47 -7.52
CA ASN A 296 25.31 14.87 -7.27
C ASN A 296 24.11 15.64 -6.71
N PHE A 297 23.35 14.99 -5.84
CA PHE A 297 22.17 15.54 -5.16
C PHE A 297 22.61 16.07 -3.80
N SER A 298 22.61 17.39 -3.63
CA SER A 298 23.09 18.02 -2.41
C SER A 298 22.02 17.98 -1.29
N LYS A 299 22.46 18.18 -0.04
CA LYS A 299 21.53 18.36 1.08
C LYS A 299 20.59 19.56 0.87
N GLU A 300 21.10 20.65 0.30
CA GLU A 300 20.29 21.83 -0.02
C GLU A 300 19.18 21.52 -1.04
N ASN A 301 19.48 20.69 -2.06
CA ASN A 301 18.45 20.22 -2.97
C ASN A 301 17.41 19.35 -2.28
N TYR A 302 17.83 18.46 -1.34
CA TYR A 302 16.93 17.60 -0.60
C TYR A 302 16.02 18.39 0.36
N ASP A 303 16.61 19.29 1.17
CA ASP A 303 15.87 20.09 2.13
C ASP A 303 14.90 21.10 1.47
N GLY A 304 15.24 21.55 0.26
CA GLY A 304 14.42 22.48 -0.53
C GLY A 304 13.43 21.84 -1.48
N MET A 305 13.35 20.50 -1.50
CA MET A 305 12.46 19.76 -2.40
C MET A 305 11.05 19.65 -1.80
N GLU A 306 10.11 20.47 -2.28
CA GLU A 306 8.69 20.43 -1.89
C GLU A 306 7.83 19.66 -2.89
N MET A 307 8.36 19.38 -4.10
CA MET A 307 7.64 18.75 -5.19
C MET A 307 8.53 17.73 -5.93
N LEU A 308 7.95 16.58 -6.20
CA LEU A 308 8.51 15.54 -7.06
C LEU A 308 7.45 15.14 -8.10
N TYR A 309 7.73 15.36 -9.38
CA TYR A 309 6.99 14.74 -10.46
C TYR A 309 7.84 13.62 -11.05
N ILE A 310 7.32 12.39 -11.06
CA ILE A 310 8.01 11.24 -11.63
C ILE A 310 7.03 10.35 -12.40
N VAL A 311 7.41 9.97 -13.63
CA VAL A 311 6.70 8.98 -14.44
C VAL A 311 7.72 8.03 -15.03
N ALA A 312 7.60 6.77 -14.63
CA ALA A 312 8.43 5.68 -15.14
C ALA A 312 7.66 4.86 -16.20
N MET A 313 8.36 4.45 -17.23
CA MET A 313 7.83 3.60 -18.30
C MET A 313 8.12 2.12 -17.97
N PHE A 314 7.21 1.24 -18.35
CA PHE A 314 7.47 -0.21 -18.37
C PHE A 314 8.17 -0.60 -19.67
N ASP A 315 9.15 -1.49 -19.58
CA ASP A 315 9.90 -1.99 -20.74
C ASP A 315 9.00 -2.79 -21.69
N GLY A 316 8.90 -2.34 -22.91
CA GLY A 316 8.16 -2.97 -24.00
C GLY A 316 9.00 -3.85 -24.94
N SER A 317 10.31 -4.03 -24.68
CA SER A 317 11.24 -4.64 -25.64
C SER A 317 11.13 -6.15 -25.76
N ASN A 318 10.70 -6.85 -24.70
CA ASN A 318 10.70 -8.31 -24.59
C ASN A 318 9.34 -8.90 -24.22
N ILE A 319 8.24 -8.29 -24.66
CA ILE A 319 6.90 -8.75 -24.35
C ILE A 319 6.57 -9.99 -25.20
N ALA A 320 6.35 -11.13 -24.54
CA ALA A 320 5.90 -12.35 -25.20
C ALA A 320 4.50 -12.18 -25.79
N THR A 321 4.28 -12.71 -27.00
CA THR A 321 3.00 -12.62 -27.72
C THR A 321 2.17 -13.88 -27.50
N PRO A 322 0.87 -13.76 -27.16
CA PRO A 322 -0.01 -14.92 -27.00
C PRO A 322 -0.10 -15.76 -28.30
N PRO A 323 -0.23 -17.11 -28.20
CA PRO A 323 -0.28 -17.97 -29.36
C PRO A 323 -1.41 -17.64 -30.35
N ASN A 324 -2.59 -17.23 -29.88
CA ASN A 324 -3.73 -16.82 -30.70
C ASN A 324 -3.47 -15.52 -31.48
N LEU A 325 -2.51 -14.70 -31.06
CA LEU A 325 -2.12 -13.44 -31.70
C LEU A 325 -0.79 -13.53 -32.43
N ALA A 326 -0.17 -14.71 -32.57
CA ALA A 326 1.14 -14.90 -33.19
C ALA A 326 1.20 -14.44 -34.65
N ASN A 327 0.08 -14.47 -35.39
CA ASN A 327 -0.05 -14.01 -36.78
C ASN A 327 -0.87 -12.71 -36.90
N GLY A 328 -1.04 -12.00 -35.80
CA GLY A 328 -1.83 -10.78 -35.71
C GLY A 328 -1.07 -9.65 -35.03
N LYS A 329 -1.80 -8.83 -34.26
CA LYS A 329 -1.21 -7.74 -33.48
C LYS A 329 -1.44 -7.98 -32.00
N TYR A 330 -0.36 -7.94 -31.22
CA TYR A 330 -0.37 -7.82 -29.77
C TYR A 330 0.51 -6.66 -29.34
N ASP A 331 -0.08 -5.63 -28.78
CA ASP A 331 0.62 -4.40 -28.42
C ASP A 331 0.13 -3.89 -27.06
N ILE A 332 0.96 -4.10 -26.06
CA ILE A 332 0.78 -3.62 -24.66
C ILE A 332 1.99 -2.80 -24.22
N THR A 333 2.59 -2.02 -25.15
CA THR A 333 3.79 -1.23 -24.91
C THR A 333 3.48 0.19 -24.41
N GLY A 334 4.50 0.91 -23.97
CA GLY A 334 4.39 2.34 -23.61
C GLY A 334 3.53 2.62 -22.36
N ASN A 335 3.41 1.65 -21.47
CA ASN A 335 2.67 1.79 -20.22
C ASN A 335 3.48 2.63 -19.23
N LEU A 336 2.79 3.49 -18.48
CA LEU A 336 3.38 4.50 -17.61
C LEU A 336 2.81 4.41 -16.21
N SER A 337 3.66 4.58 -15.20
CA SER A 337 3.24 4.74 -13.81
C SER A 337 3.95 5.91 -13.16
N GLY A 338 3.23 6.72 -12.40
CA GLY A 338 3.80 7.87 -11.73
C GLY A 338 2.78 8.90 -11.29
N GLY A 339 3.24 10.13 -11.06
CA GLY A 339 2.39 11.24 -10.67
C GLY A 339 3.15 12.40 -10.09
N LEU A 340 2.40 13.36 -9.57
CA LEU A 340 2.89 14.52 -8.84
C LEU A 340 2.78 14.25 -7.34
N TYR A 341 3.90 14.45 -6.63
CA TYR A 341 4.01 14.26 -5.18
C TYR A 341 4.43 15.55 -4.51
N ASN A 342 3.69 15.96 -3.48
CA ASN A 342 4.13 16.98 -2.54
C ASN A 342 4.99 16.30 -1.49
N VAL A 343 6.22 16.75 -1.30
CA VAL A 343 7.17 16.15 -0.36
C VAL A 343 7.04 16.85 0.99
N ASP A 344 6.60 16.10 1.98
CA ASP A 344 6.45 16.59 3.35
C ASP A 344 7.66 16.15 4.18
N HIS A 345 8.46 17.12 4.62
CA HIS A 345 9.63 16.92 5.48
C HIS A 345 9.30 16.81 6.97
N SER A 346 8.05 17.05 7.38
CA SER A 346 7.68 17.02 8.79
C SER A 346 7.85 15.61 9.39
N VAL A 347 8.21 15.57 10.66
CA VAL A 347 8.35 14.34 11.45
C VAL A 347 7.34 14.38 12.58
N SER A 348 6.65 13.26 12.83
CA SER A 348 5.74 13.13 13.97
C SER A 348 5.88 11.75 14.60
N ILE A 349 5.51 11.64 15.89
CA ILE A 349 5.52 10.39 16.65
C ILE A 349 4.08 10.07 17.06
N GLU A 350 3.69 8.83 16.90
CA GLU A 350 2.48 8.24 17.47
C GLU A 350 2.89 7.10 18.38
N ALA A 351 2.37 7.05 19.61
CA ALA A 351 2.62 5.98 20.57
C ALA A 351 1.51 5.95 21.62
N ASP A 352 1.31 4.79 22.27
CA ASP A 352 0.51 4.71 23.47
C ASP A 352 1.20 5.47 24.60
N ASP A 353 0.44 6.15 25.44
CA ASP A 353 0.94 7.06 26.48
C ASP A 353 1.41 6.35 27.74
N ASN A 354 1.12 5.04 27.88
CA ASN A 354 1.49 4.23 29.04
C ASN A 354 1.70 2.77 28.75
N VAL A 355 2.54 2.11 29.57
CA VAL A 355 2.78 0.67 29.58
C VAL A 355 3.16 0.21 30.96
N SER A 356 2.87 -1.05 31.31
CA SER A 356 3.21 -1.61 32.63
C SER A 356 4.00 -2.91 32.47
N TYR A 357 5.07 -3.03 33.26
CA TYR A 357 5.91 -4.22 33.37
C TYR A 357 6.01 -4.67 34.82
N THR A 358 6.43 -5.93 35.03
CA THR A 358 6.64 -6.48 36.36
C THR A 358 8.10 -6.28 36.79
N GLN A 359 8.34 -5.98 38.06
CA GLN A 359 9.67 -5.93 38.68
C GLN A 359 10.50 -7.16 38.31
N GLY A 360 11.76 -6.95 37.93
CA GLY A 360 12.68 -8.01 37.51
C GLY A 360 12.48 -8.55 36.08
N GLN A 361 11.49 -8.03 35.32
CA GLN A 361 11.34 -8.36 33.91
C GLN A 361 12.49 -7.77 33.08
N THR A 362 12.85 -8.42 31.99
CA THR A 362 13.83 -7.88 31.01
C THR A 362 13.08 -7.49 29.74
N VAL A 363 13.18 -6.21 29.35
CA VAL A 363 12.56 -5.65 28.14
C VAL A 363 13.62 -4.86 27.40
N THR A 364 13.78 -5.12 26.10
CA THR A 364 14.67 -4.32 25.26
C THR A 364 14.01 -3.03 24.77
N PRO A 365 14.77 -2.01 24.39
CA PRO A 365 14.20 -0.78 23.81
C PRO A 365 13.31 -1.05 22.58
N GLU A 366 13.68 -2.01 21.74
CA GLU A 366 12.90 -2.38 20.56
C GLU A 366 11.58 -3.09 20.95
N GLN A 367 11.59 -3.88 22.03
CA GLN A 367 10.36 -4.48 22.55
C GLN A 367 9.45 -3.44 23.19
N PHE A 368 10.04 -2.51 23.96
CA PHE A 368 9.30 -1.37 24.53
C PHE A 368 8.56 -0.58 23.44
N LEU A 369 9.25 -0.19 22.35
CA LEU A 369 8.62 0.54 21.24
C LEU A 369 7.47 -0.23 20.60
N LYS A 370 7.57 -1.56 20.50
CA LYS A 370 6.46 -2.41 20.03
C LYS A 370 5.29 -2.47 21.01
N ASP A 371 5.58 -2.57 22.31
CA ASP A 371 4.58 -2.71 23.35
C ASP A 371 3.71 -1.45 23.50
N ILE A 372 4.26 -0.28 23.13
CA ILE A 372 3.56 1.00 23.10
C ILE A 372 3.06 1.38 21.69
N ASN A 373 3.10 0.48 20.72
CA ASN A 373 2.70 0.72 19.33
C ASN A 373 3.38 1.95 18.72
N ALA A 374 4.64 2.23 19.12
CA ALA A 374 5.34 3.42 18.69
C ALA A 374 5.64 3.41 17.19
N SER A 375 5.26 4.46 16.51
CA SER A 375 5.57 4.70 15.10
C SER A 375 6.01 6.15 14.86
N ALA A 376 6.91 6.35 13.92
CA ALA A 376 7.24 7.69 13.44
C ALA A 376 6.79 7.84 12.00
N ASN A 377 6.05 8.92 11.74
CA ASN A 377 5.76 9.33 10.40
C ASN A 377 6.82 10.34 9.95
N GLY A 378 7.57 10.00 8.92
CA GLY A 378 8.60 10.86 8.34
C GLY A 378 10.00 10.77 8.98
N GLY A 379 10.26 9.87 9.92
CA GLY A 379 11.56 9.76 10.59
C GLY A 379 11.81 8.43 11.30
N THR A 380 12.93 8.35 12.03
CA THR A 380 13.29 7.19 12.85
C THR A 380 13.17 7.55 14.32
N ILE A 381 12.56 6.66 15.13
CA ILE A 381 12.38 6.85 16.58
C ILE A 381 13.64 6.44 17.34
N THR A 382 13.96 7.25 18.36
CA THR A 382 14.90 6.94 19.44
C THR A 382 14.22 7.16 20.78
N SER A 383 14.65 6.43 21.84
CA SER A 383 14.12 6.60 23.19
C SER A 383 15.21 6.57 24.22
N ASP A 384 14.97 7.20 25.38
CA ASP A 384 15.82 7.12 26.57
C ASP A 384 15.39 5.98 27.52
N PHE A 385 14.61 5.01 27.05
CA PHE A 385 14.06 3.90 27.83
C PHE A 385 15.12 3.14 28.61
N ALA A 386 16.22 2.76 27.98
CA ALA A 386 17.28 1.99 28.61
C ALA A 386 17.98 2.74 29.75
N ASP A 387 18.03 4.08 29.69
CA ASP A 387 18.68 4.92 30.68
C ASP A 387 17.73 5.33 31.81
N LYS A 388 16.42 5.31 31.56
CA LYS A 388 15.40 5.83 32.48
C LYS A 388 14.70 4.77 33.31
N VAL A 389 14.49 3.57 32.75
CA VAL A 389 13.67 2.55 33.41
C VAL A 389 14.52 1.57 34.19
N ASP A 390 14.34 1.56 35.52
CA ASP A 390 14.96 0.59 36.41
C ASP A 390 13.95 -0.52 36.77
N PHE A 391 14.14 -1.68 36.18
CA PHE A 391 13.28 -2.85 36.44
C PHE A 391 13.46 -3.47 37.84
N SER A 392 14.50 -3.09 38.58
CA SER A 392 14.70 -3.56 39.93
C SER A 392 13.85 -2.84 40.97
N THR A 393 13.41 -1.61 40.63
CA THR A 393 12.72 -0.71 41.55
C THR A 393 11.29 -0.45 41.06
N PRO A 394 10.25 -0.88 41.81
CA PRO A 394 8.86 -0.55 41.50
C PRO A 394 8.63 0.97 41.53
N GLY A 395 7.87 1.47 40.55
CA GLY A 395 7.61 2.89 40.44
C GLY A 395 7.13 3.30 39.05
N THR A 396 6.99 4.58 38.85
CA THR A 396 6.60 5.18 37.57
C THR A 396 7.77 5.95 36.98
N TYR A 397 8.08 5.66 35.74
CA TYR A 397 9.18 6.26 34.97
C TYR A 397 8.60 6.99 33.77
N THR A 398 9.16 8.14 33.44
CA THR A 398 8.80 8.87 32.23
C THR A 398 9.90 8.64 31.19
N VAL A 399 9.54 8.06 30.07
CA VAL A 399 10.41 7.83 28.91
C VAL A 399 10.07 8.85 27.84
N THR A 400 11.11 9.42 27.22
CA THR A 400 10.98 10.39 26.13
C THR A 400 11.30 9.70 24.81
N LEU A 401 10.35 9.77 23.87
CA LEU A 401 10.57 9.39 22.49
C LEU A 401 10.94 10.62 21.67
N ASN A 402 11.97 10.50 20.87
CA ASN A 402 12.36 11.49 19.86
C ASN A 402 12.34 10.83 18.50
N ALA A 403 12.08 11.61 17.44
CA ALA A 403 12.25 11.13 16.07
C ALA A 403 12.89 12.20 15.21
N SER A 404 13.70 11.78 14.25
CA SER A 404 14.31 12.66 13.27
C SER A 404 14.43 11.96 11.92
N ASN A 405 14.45 12.77 10.84
CA ASN A 405 14.71 12.30 9.49
C ASN A 405 16.18 12.55 9.07
N SER A 406 16.52 12.09 7.86
CA SER A 406 17.87 12.27 7.30
C SER A 406 18.22 13.73 7.01
N ALA A 407 17.23 14.63 6.88
CA ALA A 407 17.44 16.07 6.75
C ALA A 407 17.72 16.76 8.10
N GLY A 408 17.62 16.03 9.22
CA GLY A 408 17.82 16.57 10.57
C GLY A 408 16.60 17.28 11.15
N LEU A 409 15.43 17.19 10.50
CA LEU A 409 14.17 17.66 11.08
C LEU A 409 13.71 16.70 12.17
N THR A 410 13.17 17.24 13.26
CA THR A 410 12.77 16.49 14.45
C THR A 410 11.28 16.63 14.72
N ALA A 411 10.68 15.56 15.27
CA ALA A 411 9.35 15.62 15.86
C ALA A 411 9.37 16.35 17.20
N ASP A 412 8.21 16.85 17.62
CA ASP A 412 8.00 17.19 19.02
C ASP A 412 8.14 15.92 19.87
N PRO A 413 8.90 15.95 20.98
CA PRO A 413 9.11 14.80 21.83
C PRO A 413 7.79 14.27 22.43
N VAL A 414 7.59 12.96 22.45
CA VAL A 414 6.45 12.31 23.10
C VAL A 414 6.91 11.64 24.38
N GLN A 415 6.16 11.83 25.47
CA GLN A 415 6.43 11.22 26.76
C GLN A 415 5.51 10.01 26.98
N VAL A 416 6.10 8.90 27.40
CA VAL A 416 5.41 7.65 27.74
C VAL A 416 5.65 7.31 29.19
N THR A 417 4.57 6.97 29.90
CA THR A 417 4.62 6.55 31.30
C THR A 417 4.84 5.04 31.36
N VAL A 418 5.97 4.64 31.94
CA VAL A 418 6.30 3.23 32.20
C VAL A 418 6.09 2.93 33.69
N THR A 419 5.23 2.00 34.03
CA THR A 419 5.00 1.60 35.41
C THR A 419 5.62 0.23 35.67
N ILE A 420 6.58 0.17 36.60
CA ILE A 420 7.12 -1.09 37.12
C ILE A 420 6.31 -1.47 38.36
N VAL A 421 5.54 -2.51 38.24
CA VAL A 421 4.72 -3.04 39.34
C VAL A 421 5.53 -4.06 40.17
N GLU A 422 5.41 -3.99 41.46
CA GLU A 422 6.09 -4.92 42.40
C GLU A 422 5.73 -6.36 42.08
N GLN A 423 6.72 -7.26 42.04
CA GLN A 423 6.46 -8.67 41.88
C GLN A 423 5.83 -9.24 43.13
N THR A 424 4.78 -10.04 42.98
CA THR A 424 4.17 -10.76 44.13
C THR A 424 5.15 -11.78 44.68
N VAL A 425 5.37 -11.74 45.99
CA VAL A 425 6.22 -12.68 46.72
C VAL A 425 5.37 -13.31 47.83
N ILE A 426 5.40 -14.64 47.96
CA ILE A 426 4.78 -15.40 49.05
C ILE A 426 5.82 -15.59 50.13
N THR A 427 5.44 -15.29 51.39
CA THR A 427 6.21 -15.60 52.57
C THR A 427 5.32 -16.50 53.46
N ALA A 428 5.85 -17.65 53.86
CA ALA A 428 5.17 -18.62 54.72
C ALA A 428 6.18 -19.48 55.48
N GLU A 429 5.75 -20.17 56.52
CA GLU A 429 6.49 -21.26 57.14
C GLU A 429 6.67 -22.40 56.11
N THR A 430 7.81 -23.06 56.10
CA THR A 430 8.12 -24.13 55.14
C THR A 430 7.61 -25.49 55.54
N GLU A 431 7.20 -25.63 56.82
CA GLU A 431 6.75 -26.90 57.39
C GLU A 431 5.66 -26.62 58.44
N VAL A 432 4.65 -27.49 58.49
CA VAL A 432 3.63 -27.53 59.53
C VAL A 432 3.28 -29.00 59.86
N SER A 433 2.93 -29.27 61.13
CA SER A 433 2.54 -30.63 61.58
C SER A 433 1.14 -30.63 62.09
N TYR A 434 0.35 -31.63 61.68
CA TYR A 434 -1.01 -31.93 62.21
C TYR A 434 -1.09 -33.35 62.75
N ASN A 435 -1.94 -33.59 63.70
CA ASN A 435 -2.22 -34.96 64.11
C ASN A 435 -3.17 -35.63 63.14
N MET A 436 -3.06 -36.93 63.00
CA MET A 436 -3.98 -37.72 62.20
C MET A 436 -5.43 -37.51 62.66
N ASN A 437 -6.35 -37.30 61.76
CA ASN A 437 -7.76 -36.94 61.94
C ASN A 437 -8.03 -35.53 62.52
N ASP A 438 -7.03 -34.62 62.52
CA ASP A 438 -7.30 -33.20 62.75
C ASP A 438 -8.23 -32.68 61.64
N ALA A 439 -9.20 -31.82 61.98
CA ALA A 439 -10.06 -31.16 61.05
C ALA A 439 -9.43 -29.77 60.71
N LYS A 440 -8.76 -29.68 59.60
CA LYS A 440 -8.15 -28.43 59.12
C LYS A 440 -8.69 -28.04 57.76
N THR A 441 -9.06 -26.79 57.61
CA THR A 441 -9.45 -26.16 56.35
C THR A 441 -8.25 -25.49 55.68
N GLU A 442 -8.34 -25.21 54.35
CA GLU A 442 -7.32 -24.44 53.64
C GLU A 442 -7.04 -23.07 54.33
N ALA A 443 -8.07 -22.39 54.83
CA ALA A 443 -7.92 -21.11 55.51
C ALA A 443 -7.14 -21.22 56.84
N GLU A 444 -7.39 -22.27 57.63
CA GLU A 444 -6.65 -22.56 58.85
C GLU A 444 -5.22 -22.98 58.55
N PHE A 445 -5.00 -23.78 57.51
CA PHE A 445 -3.66 -24.13 57.03
C PHE A 445 -2.85 -22.88 56.68
N LEU A 446 -3.42 -21.95 55.86
CA LEU A 446 -2.75 -20.69 55.51
C LEU A 446 -2.42 -19.83 56.74
N ALA A 447 -3.30 -19.81 57.75
CA ALA A 447 -3.08 -19.11 59.01
C ALA A 447 -1.96 -19.77 59.83
N ASP A 448 -1.97 -21.11 59.94
CA ASP A 448 -1.00 -21.89 60.73
C ASP A 448 0.43 -21.73 60.19
N ILE A 449 0.58 -21.59 58.89
CA ILE A 449 1.90 -21.35 58.23
C ILE A 449 2.26 -19.86 58.10
N ASN A 450 1.45 -18.95 58.65
CA ASN A 450 1.62 -17.50 58.54
C ASN A 450 1.78 -17.01 57.08
N ALA A 451 1.01 -17.58 56.15
CA ALA A 451 1.12 -17.27 54.74
C ALA A 451 0.63 -15.86 54.41
N VAL A 452 1.50 -15.05 53.87
CA VAL A 452 1.20 -13.67 53.44
C VAL A 452 1.87 -13.35 52.08
N THR A 453 1.35 -12.35 51.39
CA THR A 453 2.01 -11.76 50.24
C THR A 453 2.43 -10.33 50.53
N ASN A 454 3.51 -9.88 49.91
CA ASN A 454 4.02 -8.50 50.07
C ASN A 454 3.03 -7.41 49.60
N ASN A 455 2.14 -7.73 48.69
CA ASN A 455 1.18 -6.79 48.06
C ASN A 455 -0.30 -7.15 48.34
N SER A 456 -0.57 -7.97 49.38
CA SER A 456 -1.91 -8.40 49.75
C SER A 456 -2.68 -9.17 48.65
N ALA A 457 -1.98 -9.75 47.68
CA ALA A 457 -2.59 -10.65 46.69
C ALA A 457 -3.12 -11.92 47.38
N ALA A 458 -4.28 -12.40 46.99
CA ALA A 458 -4.84 -13.61 47.50
C ALA A 458 -3.95 -14.83 47.20
N ILE A 459 -3.76 -15.68 48.25
CA ILE A 459 -3.06 -16.96 48.11
C ILE A 459 -4.09 -18.06 47.86
N THR A 460 -3.78 -18.94 46.93
CA THR A 460 -4.53 -20.17 46.64
C THR A 460 -3.61 -21.37 46.83
N THR A 461 -4.15 -22.48 47.26
CA THR A 461 -3.36 -23.70 47.51
C THR A 461 -4.01 -24.93 46.87
N ASP A 462 -3.27 -26.01 46.83
CA ASP A 462 -3.75 -27.35 46.51
C ASP A 462 -3.93 -28.22 47.78
N PHE A 463 -4.00 -27.58 48.97
CA PHE A 463 -4.11 -28.26 50.30
C PHE A 463 -5.21 -29.30 50.35
N ASP A 464 -6.45 -28.94 50.02
CA ASP A 464 -7.62 -29.82 50.08
C ASP A 464 -7.56 -31.02 49.13
N THR A 465 -6.69 -30.95 48.12
CA THR A 465 -6.54 -32.02 47.12
C THR A 465 -5.33 -32.90 47.35
N VAL A 466 -4.29 -32.38 48.02
CA VAL A 466 -3.01 -33.06 48.20
C VAL A 466 -2.88 -33.67 49.58
N VAL A 467 -3.41 -33.01 50.62
CA VAL A 467 -3.23 -33.47 52.01
C VAL A 467 -4.36 -34.41 52.42
N ASP A 468 -3.99 -35.65 52.80
CA ASP A 468 -4.90 -36.59 53.43
C ASP A 468 -4.64 -36.63 54.97
N LEU A 469 -5.45 -35.90 55.72
CA LEU A 469 -5.32 -35.82 57.16
C LEU A 469 -5.72 -37.14 57.91
N THR A 470 -6.24 -38.13 57.17
CA THR A 470 -6.54 -39.44 57.73
C THR A 470 -5.39 -40.45 57.66
N THR A 471 -4.32 -40.10 56.91
CA THR A 471 -3.18 -40.97 56.69
C THR A 471 -1.90 -40.26 57.14
N ALA A 472 -1.13 -40.89 58.05
CA ALA A 472 0.16 -40.37 58.49
C ALA A 472 1.15 -40.35 57.32
N GLY A 473 1.83 -39.20 57.10
CA GLY A 473 2.74 -39.02 55.99
C GLY A 473 3.22 -37.59 55.84
N GLU A 474 4.07 -37.35 54.83
CA GLU A 474 4.52 -36.02 54.43
C GLU A 474 3.88 -35.66 53.09
N TYR A 475 3.23 -34.51 53.05
CA TYR A 475 2.53 -33.97 51.89
C TYR A 475 3.17 -32.65 51.48
N THR A 476 3.32 -32.42 50.19
CA THR A 476 3.86 -31.13 49.69
C THR A 476 2.71 -30.31 49.12
N VAL A 477 2.40 -29.21 49.76
CA VAL A 477 1.37 -28.24 49.34
C VAL A 477 2.05 -27.11 48.57
N THR A 478 1.43 -26.70 47.48
CA THR A 478 1.90 -25.59 46.62
C THR A 478 1.02 -24.37 46.82
N LEU A 479 1.60 -23.27 47.26
CA LEU A 479 0.96 -21.97 47.33
C LEU A 479 1.19 -21.19 46.08
N ASN A 480 0.15 -20.57 45.52
CA ASN A 480 0.19 -19.66 44.40
C ASN A 480 -0.45 -18.32 44.78
N ALA A 481 0.05 -17.21 44.22
CA ALA A 481 -0.52 -15.89 44.43
C ALA A 481 -0.30 -14.98 43.23
N GLY A 482 -1.12 -13.94 43.11
CA GLY A 482 -0.99 -12.89 42.10
C GLY A 482 -1.88 -13.07 40.88
N THR A 483 -1.74 -12.14 39.96
CA THR A 483 -2.46 -12.10 38.70
C THR A 483 -1.60 -12.70 37.56
N ALA A 484 -2.15 -12.80 36.35
CA ALA A 484 -1.39 -13.27 35.19
C ALA A 484 -0.14 -12.41 34.89
N LYS A 485 -0.16 -11.11 35.27
CA LYS A 485 0.97 -10.15 35.08
C LYS A 485 1.91 -10.06 36.30
N GLN A 486 1.47 -10.47 37.51
CA GLN A 486 2.20 -10.36 38.78
C GLN A 486 2.18 -11.69 39.52
N LYS A 487 2.47 -12.77 38.85
CA LYS A 487 2.42 -14.12 39.43
C LYS A 487 3.65 -14.35 40.30
N ALA A 488 3.39 -14.76 41.59
CA ALA A 488 4.47 -15.20 42.45
C ALA A 488 5.08 -16.51 41.98
N THR A 489 6.34 -16.71 42.27
CA THR A 489 6.94 -18.04 42.17
C THR A 489 6.19 -18.98 43.16
N PRO A 490 5.71 -20.16 42.71
CA PRO A 490 5.03 -21.11 43.60
C PRO A 490 5.89 -21.45 44.81
N PHE A 491 5.30 -21.31 46.01
CA PHE A 491 5.95 -21.61 47.27
C PHE A 491 5.50 -22.98 47.76
N LYS A 492 6.43 -23.82 48.25
CA LYS A 492 6.14 -25.18 48.69
C LYS A 492 6.23 -25.30 50.19
N VAL A 493 5.23 -25.91 50.80
CA VAL A 493 5.14 -26.18 52.22
C VAL A 493 5.04 -27.69 52.44
N THR A 494 5.81 -28.22 53.38
CA THR A 494 5.70 -29.62 53.83
C THR A 494 4.69 -29.72 54.95
N VAL A 495 3.63 -30.49 54.78
CA VAL A 495 2.64 -30.82 55.79
C VAL A 495 2.94 -32.24 56.31
N LYS A 496 3.25 -32.36 57.60
CA LYS A 496 3.48 -33.63 58.24
C LYS A 496 2.25 -34.07 59.04
N VAL A 497 1.64 -35.16 58.66
CA VAL A 497 0.55 -35.77 59.39
C VAL A 497 1.14 -36.90 60.30
N VAL A 498 1.06 -36.72 61.59
CA VAL A 498 1.62 -37.65 62.60
C VAL A 498 0.56 -38.47 63.28
N ASP A 499 0.82 -39.74 63.48
CA ASP A 499 -0.05 -40.61 64.29
C ASP A 499 0.12 -40.28 65.82
N PRO A 500 -0.89 -39.77 66.50
CA PRO A 500 -0.81 -39.43 67.94
C PRO A 500 -0.82 -40.65 68.88
N THR A 501 -0.92 -41.85 68.33
CA THR A 501 -0.87 -43.03 69.17
C THR A 501 0.47 -43.15 69.89
N PRO A 502 0.54 -43.19 71.21
CA PRO A 502 1.80 -43.30 71.91
C PRO A 502 2.47 -44.62 71.59
N ALA A 503 3.79 -44.55 71.38
CA ALA A 503 4.62 -45.75 71.24
C ALA A 503 4.39 -46.66 72.47
N PRO A 504 4.26 -47.97 72.30
CA PRO A 504 4.10 -48.85 73.42
C PRO A 504 5.31 -48.71 74.37
N ASP A 505 4.96 -48.55 75.71
CA ASP A 505 5.88 -48.38 76.79
C ASP A 505 6.96 -49.50 76.78
N PRO A 506 8.25 -49.19 76.88
CA PRO A 506 9.28 -50.22 76.84
C PRO A 506 9.16 -51.14 78.02
N THR A 507 9.00 -52.44 77.78
CA THR A 507 8.99 -53.55 78.77
C THR A 507 10.20 -53.46 79.70
N PRO A 508 10.06 -53.58 81.05
CA PRO A 508 11.19 -53.46 81.96
C PRO A 508 12.16 -54.62 81.83
N THR A 509 13.44 -54.25 81.66
CA THR A 509 14.57 -55.15 81.56
C THR A 509 14.86 -55.72 83.00
N PRO A 510 15.10 -57.04 83.18
CA PRO A 510 15.46 -57.59 84.43
C PRO A 510 16.86 -57.23 84.89
N THR A 511 17.02 -56.94 86.19
CA THR A 511 18.24 -56.56 86.89
C THR A 511 19.29 -57.69 86.88
N PRO A 512 20.58 -57.42 86.67
CA PRO A 512 21.65 -58.37 86.89
C PRO A 512 22.29 -58.21 88.30
N ASP A 513 22.66 -59.33 88.91
CA ASP A 513 23.32 -59.56 90.21
C ASP A 513 24.86 -59.34 90.15
N PRO A 514 25.57 -59.09 91.26
CA PRO A 514 26.82 -58.32 91.29
C PRO A 514 28.14 -59.08 91.40
N THR A 515 29.19 -58.40 90.95
CA THR A 515 30.62 -58.42 91.38
C THR A 515 31.53 -59.61 91.06
N PRO A 516 32.94 -59.51 90.96
CA PRO A 516 33.85 -58.57 91.68
C PRO A 516 34.98 -57.92 90.88
N THR A 517 35.58 -56.91 91.50
CA THR A 517 36.83 -56.22 91.27
C THR A 517 38.11 -57.11 91.45
N PRO A 518 39.38 -56.92 91.05
CA PRO A 518 40.20 -55.71 91.28
C PRO A 518 41.24 -55.29 90.25
N ASP A 519 41.56 -54.02 90.26
CA ASP A 519 42.77 -53.19 90.22
C ASP A 519 44.16 -53.74 89.81
N PRO A 520 45.23 -52.96 89.55
CA PRO A 520 45.39 -51.55 89.05
C PRO A 520 46.55 -51.33 88.03
N ALA A 521 46.74 -50.08 87.69
CA ALA A 521 47.98 -49.43 87.22
C ALA A 521 48.32 -49.52 85.69
N SER A 522 48.64 -48.49 84.99
CA SER A 522 49.47 -47.28 85.21
C SER A 522 49.40 -46.31 84.05
N ASP A 523 49.44 -45.07 84.44
CA ASP A 523 49.78 -43.91 83.67
C ASP A 523 51.18 -43.91 83.09
N PRO A 524 51.74 -43.03 82.17
CA PRO A 524 51.36 -41.64 81.92
C PRO A 524 51.50 -41.15 80.45
N ASP A 525 50.83 -40.06 80.15
CA ASP A 525 51.05 -38.85 79.42
C ASP A 525 52.45 -38.61 78.73
N PRO A 526 52.77 -37.63 77.86
CA PRO A 526 51.96 -36.60 77.26
C PRO A 526 52.33 -36.21 75.76
N SER A 527 51.55 -35.24 75.25
CA SER A 527 51.97 -34.09 74.43
C SER A 527 51.97 -34.14 72.91
N ASN A 528 51.36 -33.08 72.46
CA ASN A 528 51.65 -32.09 71.44
C ASN A 528 50.92 -32.12 70.10
N ASP A 529 50.13 -31.08 70.02
CA ASP A 529 49.70 -30.24 68.88
C ASP A 529 50.94 -29.84 68.00
N PRO A 530 50.86 -29.30 66.77
CA PRO A 530 49.78 -28.57 66.11
C PRO A 530 49.67 -28.79 64.57
N ALA A 531 48.65 -28.14 64.00
CA ALA A 531 48.36 -27.85 62.57
C ALA A 531 49.58 -27.33 61.74
N PRO A 532 49.55 -27.04 60.41
CA PRO A 532 48.43 -26.81 59.49
C PRO A 532 48.62 -27.24 58.00
N ALA A 533 47.61 -26.95 57.18
CA ALA A 533 47.60 -26.47 55.81
C ALA A 533 47.93 -27.37 54.59
N GLU A 534 47.18 -27.08 53.57
CA GLU A 534 47.37 -27.02 52.09
C GLU A 534 46.95 -28.20 51.23
N ASP A 535 46.06 -27.81 50.32
CA ASP A 535 45.74 -28.29 48.96
C ASP A 535 47.04 -28.55 48.14
N PRO A 536 47.12 -29.19 47.01
CA PRO A 536 46.14 -29.32 45.93
C PRO A 536 46.22 -30.62 45.08
N GLY A 537 45.31 -30.74 44.14
CA GLY A 537 45.74 -31.16 42.81
C GLY A 537 45.25 -32.47 42.22
N THR A 538 44.64 -32.26 41.09
CA THR A 538 44.76 -32.96 39.79
C THR A 538 44.31 -34.42 39.69
N SER A 539 43.56 -34.69 38.74
CA SER A 539 43.56 -34.87 37.26
C SER A 539 43.00 -36.27 36.94
N VAL A 540 42.53 -36.46 35.90
CA VAL A 540 42.51 -36.72 34.46
C VAL A 540 41.43 -37.76 34.18
N ASP A 541 40.83 -37.93 33.07
CA ASP A 541 41.09 -37.94 31.66
C ASP A 541 39.85 -38.49 30.95
N SER A 542 39.58 -38.21 29.87
CA SER A 542 39.78 -38.28 28.42
C SER A 542 38.49 -38.77 27.77
N THR A 543 38.19 -38.51 26.62
CA THR A 543 38.64 -38.42 25.23
C THR A 543 37.41 -38.17 24.37
N ASP A 544 37.34 -37.67 23.22
CA ASP A 544 38.08 -37.53 21.97
C ASP A 544 37.07 -36.91 20.96
N SER A 545 37.21 -36.24 19.96
CA SER A 545 38.17 -35.91 18.93
C SER A 545 37.51 -35.02 17.87
N MET A 546 38.32 -34.13 17.33
CA MET A 546 38.58 -33.73 15.93
C MET A 546 37.50 -32.98 15.17
N ASP A 547 37.76 -31.98 14.35
CA ASP A 547 38.95 -31.48 13.67
C ASP A 547 38.68 -30.09 13.03
N SER A 548 39.62 -29.21 13.17
CA SER A 548 40.35 -28.29 12.29
C SER A 548 39.54 -27.39 11.32
N THR A 549 39.92 -26.18 11.03
CA THR A 549 41.21 -25.52 10.83
C THR A 549 41.11 -24.02 10.83
N ASP A 550 42.04 -23.38 11.52
CA ASP A 550 42.46 -21.99 11.38
C ASP A 550 43.58 -21.91 10.31
N PRO A 551 44.05 -20.79 9.76
CA PRO A 551 44.81 -19.79 10.49
C PRO A 551 44.72 -18.31 10.02
N ALA A 552 44.81 -17.40 10.96
CA ALA A 552 45.89 -16.47 11.28
C ALA A 552 46.26 -15.39 10.24
N ASN A 553 46.43 -14.17 10.56
CA ASN A 553 47.47 -13.45 11.29
C ASN A 553 47.44 -11.96 10.92
N SER A 554 47.49 -11.09 11.74
CA SER A 554 48.45 -10.31 12.51
C SER A 554 48.52 -8.83 12.10
N THR A 555 48.56 -8.08 13.12
CA THR A 555 49.41 -7.01 13.65
C THR A 555 49.18 -5.59 13.11
N SER A 556 48.84 -4.72 13.98
CA SER A 556 49.51 -3.85 14.94
C SER A 556 49.77 -2.42 14.48
N GLU A 557 49.41 -1.50 15.37
CA GLU A 557 50.11 -0.28 15.81
C GLU A 557 50.15 0.90 14.84
N ASP A 558 50.11 2.11 15.22
CA ASP A 558 49.94 2.94 16.44
C ASP A 558 50.02 4.42 16.04
N THR A 559 49.54 5.26 16.95
CA THR A 559 49.97 6.62 17.26
C THR A 559 49.54 7.84 16.42
N SER A 560 48.78 8.65 17.11
CA SER A 560 49.01 10.06 17.54
C SER A 560 48.62 11.21 16.63
N SER A 561 47.68 11.97 17.17
CA SER A 561 47.78 13.35 17.63
C SER A 561 48.15 14.44 16.61
N SER A 562 47.21 15.37 16.38
CA SER A 562 47.33 16.77 16.77
C SER A 562 46.28 17.67 16.11
N THR A 563 45.56 18.37 16.95
CA THR A 563 44.94 19.69 16.64
C THR A 563 46.01 20.75 16.47
N PRO A 564 45.71 21.85 15.71
CA PRO A 564 45.45 23.10 16.42
C PRO A 564 44.38 24.03 15.79
N LYS A 565 43.76 24.68 16.70
CA LYS A 565 43.02 25.93 16.88
C LYS A 565 43.17 27.09 15.86
N ALA A 566 41.98 27.62 15.48
CA ALA A 566 41.54 29.01 15.50
C ALA A 566 42.18 30.07 14.57
N SER A 567 41.36 30.81 13.83
CA SER A 567 41.00 32.18 14.23
C SER A 567 40.01 32.86 13.25
N LYS A 568 39.26 33.77 13.85
CA LYS A 568 38.21 34.66 13.33
C LYS A 568 38.68 35.58 12.20
N LYS A 569 37.74 35.93 11.27
CA LYS A 569 37.45 37.36 11.04
C LYS A 569 36.07 37.54 10.36
N ALA A 570 35.30 38.43 10.95
CA ALA A 570 34.06 38.99 10.46
C ALA A 570 34.31 39.95 9.30
N ASN A 571 33.40 40.05 8.35
CA ASN A 571 33.07 41.34 7.78
C ASN A 571 31.61 41.39 7.30
N SER A 572 30.97 42.47 7.68
CA SER A 572 29.61 42.89 7.42
C SER A 572 29.40 43.33 5.97
N GLY A 573 28.27 42.97 5.39
CA GLY A 573 27.79 43.57 4.14
C GLY A 573 26.26 43.53 4.10
N ASN A 574 25.68 44.65 4.37
CA ASN A 574 24.27 44.99 4.33
C ASN A 574 23.72 44.85 2.92
N SER A 575 22.62 44.08 2.70
CA SER A 575 21.78 44.23 1.52
C SER A 575 20.31 44.00 1.86
N THR A 576 19.57 44.98 1.48
CA THR A 576 18.16 45.30 1.66
C THR A 576 17.19 44.18 1.29
N LEU A 577 16.27 43.89 2.21
CA LEU A 577 15.03 43.18 1.94
C LEU A 577 14.17 43.92 0.91
N VAL A 578 13.83 43.26 -0.18
CA VAL A 578 12.69 43.61 -1.02
C VAL A 578 11.59 42.61 -0.74
N THR A 579 10.57 43.05 -0.04
CA THR A 579 9.31 42.33 0.18
C THR A 579 8.56 42.21 -1.14
N ALA A 580 8.44 41.02 -1.67
CA ALA A 580 7.51 40.70 -2.76
C ALA A 580 6.12 40.35 -2.18
N SER A 581 5.16 41.19 -2.49
CA SER A 581 3.75 41.03 -2.13
C SER A 581 3.15 39.79 -2.76
N LYS A 582 2.44 38.99 -1.95
CA LYS A 582 1.56 37.91 -2.40
C LYS A 582 0.52 38.44 -3.40
N ALA A 583 0.61 38.02 -4.65
CA ALA A 583 -0.47 38.18 -5.61
C ALA A 583 -1.49 37.05 -5.42
N SER A 584 -2.73 37.42 -5.10
CA SER A 584 -3.89 36.52 -5.02
C SER A 584 -4.26 36.00 -6.42
N LEU A 585 -4.46 34.69 -6.52
CA LEU A 585 -5.02 34.03 -7.71
C LEU A 585 -6.43 34.54 -8.01
N PRO A 586 -6.78 34.80 -9.28
CA PRO A 586 -8.16 35.13 -9.66
C PRO A 586 -9.05 33.88 -9.64
N LYS A 587 -10.26 34.03 -9.10
CA LYS A 587 -11.34 33.05 -9.16
C LYS A 587 -11.78 32.89 -10.60
N THR A 588 -11.60 31.69 -11.15
CA THR A 588 -12.11 31.32 -12.47
C THR A 588 -13.60 31.02 -12.41
N GLY A 589 -14.34 31.82 -13.08
CA GLY A 589 -15.75 31.61 -13.38
C GLY A 589 -16.06 32.27 -14.72
N ASP A 590 -15.47 31.80 -15.80
CA ASP A 590 -15.92 32.11 -17.15
C ASP A 590 -15.57 30.96 -18.09
N SER A 591 -16.63 30.45 -18.76
CA SER A 591 -16.59 29.37 -19.73
C SER A 591 -15.85 29.78 -20.99
N LEU A 592 -14.80 29.03 -21.33
CA LEU A 592 -14.15 29.09 -22.65
C LEU A 592 -14.70 28.00 -23.58
N PRO A 593 -14.81 28.25 -24.89
CA PRO A 593 -15.41 27.30 -25.83
C PRO A 593 -14.46 26.12 -26.09
N VAL A 594 -14.99 24.91 -25.89
CA VAL A 594 -14.30 23.64 -26.08
C VAL A 594 -14.32 23.26 -27.57
N THR A 595 -13.25 23.52 -28.27
CA THR A 595 -12.93 22.82 -29.52
C THR A 595 -11.42 22.58 -29.58
N GLY A 596 -10.99 21.29 -29.43
CA GLY A 596 -9.64 20.85 -29.75
C GLY A 596 -8.74 20.44 -28.58
N VAL A 597 -9.18 19.64 -27.59
CA VAL A 597 -8.45 19.45 -26.33
C VAL A 597 -7.93 18.02 -26.07
N ALA A 598 -7.98 17.10 -27.01
CA ALA A 598 -7.46 15.74 -26.77
C ALA A 598 -5.96 15.53 -27.11
N VAL A 599 -5.29 16.52 -27.72
CA VAL A 599 -3.83 16.48 -28.00
C VAL A 599 -3.07 17.56 -27.24
N GLY A 600 -3.78 18.43 -26.51
CA GLY A 600 -3.23 19.63 -25.87
C GLY A 600 -2.64 19.40 -24.47
N PHE A 601 -3.05 18.39 -23.72
CA PHE A 601 -2.62 18.26 -22.32
C PHE A 601 -1.19 17.74 -22.13
N LEU A 602 -0.63 17.03 -23.10
CA LEU A 602 0.80 16.69 -23.11
C LEU A 602 1.69 17.92 -23.42
N VAL A 603 1.09 18.99 -23.95
CA VAL A 603 1.82 20.22 -24.30
C VAL A 603 1.61 21.32 -23.24
N LEU A 604 0.52 21.28 -22.45
CA LEU A 604 0.22 22.31 -21.44
C LEU A 604 0.97 22.10 -20.11
N GLY A 605 1.25 20.86 -19.70
CA GLY A 605 2.14 20.60 -18.57
C GLY A 605 3.57 21.10 -18.83
N LEU A 606 4.08 20.91 -20.04
CA LEU A 606 5.37 21.44 -20.50
C LEU A 606 5.35 22.95 -20.79
N GLY A 607 4.20 23.50 -21.22
CA GLY A 607 4.07 24.90 -21.61
C GLY A 607 4.03 25.89 -20.46
N VAL A 608 3.52 25.50 -19.29
CA VAL A 608 3.42 26.39 -18.11
C VAL A 608 4.77 26.54 -17.41
N LEU A 609 5.62 25.52 -17.44
CA LEU A 609 6.98 25.58 -16.86
C LEU A 609 7.97 26.36 -17.77
N ILE A 610 7.81 26.29 -19.09
CA ILE A 610 8.67 27.04 -20.04
C ILE A 610 8.32 28.55 -20.06
N ALA A 611 7.08 28.94 -19.79
CA ALA A 611 6.68 30.34 -19.72
C ALA A 611 7.16 31.08 -18.44
N ARG A 612 7.62 30.36 -17.41
CA ARG A 612 8.21 30.96 -16.19
C ARG A 612 9.73 31.20 -16.28
N LYS A 613 10.39 30.79 -17.37
CA LYS A 613 11.84 30.99 -17.57
C LYS A 613 12.16 32.06 -18.65
N LYS A 614 11.24 33.00 -18.92
CA LYS A 614 11.60 34.21 -19.67
C LYS A 614 11.23 35.47 -18.90
#